data_01e0d0416db7c1fc8f858e724a98c913
#
_entry.id   01e0d0416db7c1fc8f858e724a98c913
#
_cell.length_a   1.000
_cell.length_b   1.000
_cell.length_c   1.000
_cell.angle_alpha   90.00
_cell.angle_beta   90.00
_cell.angle_gamma   90.00
#
_symmetry.space_group_name_H-M   'P 1'
#
loop_
_entity.id
_entity.type
_entity.pdbx_description
1 polymer ?
#
loop_
_entity_poly.entity_id
_entity_poly.type
_entity_poly.pdbx_seq_one_letter_code
_entity_poly.pdbx_strand_id
1 'polypeptide(L)'
;MGCGTVKVTVDTNVLVRGVVRDDPAQAEAADRVLRKASVIAVTMPTLCEFVWVLRSVYGFTAGDVSGAILALLAVPAVLVNRAAVEAGLALLQAGGDFADGVIAHEGRWLGGETFVSFDRKAVILLTAEGGEALLLS
;
A
#
# COMPACT_ATOMS: atom_id res chain seq x y z
N MET A 1 -27.48 8.97 10.71
CA MET A 1 -27.69 8.46 10.08
C MET A 1 -26.94 7.94 9.22
N GLY A 2 -27.16 7.50 8.70
CA GLY A 2 -26.68 7.04 7.54
C GLY A 2 -25.26 6.70 7.36
N CYS A 3 -24.51 6.48 8.40
CA CYS A 3 -23.11 6.14 8.22
C CYS A 3 -22.96 4.89 7.32
N GLY A 4 -23.93 3.96 7.34
CA GLY A 4 -23.90 2.78 6.49
C GLY A 4 -24.09 3.03 5.00
N THR A 5 -24.38 4.25 4.57
CA THR A 5 -24.65 4.58 3.18
C THR A 5 -23.54 5.38 2.51
N VAL A 6 -22.56 5.86 3.26
CA VAL A 6 -21.48 6.69 2.72
C VAL A 6 -20.36 5.81 2.18
N LYS A 7 -20.09 5.93 0.89
CA LYS A 7 -19.02 5.19 0.20
C LYS A 7 -17.99 6.17 -0.32
N VAL A 8 -16.76 6.02 0.09
CA VAL A 8 -15.70 6.99 -0.23
C VAL A 8 -14.50 6.32 -0.87
N THR A 9 -13.77 7.11 -1.66
CA THR A 9 -12.42 6.80 -2.07
C THR A 9 -11.52 7.81 -1.37
N VAL A 10 -10.50 7.35 -0.68
CA VAL A 10 -9.59 8.24 0.04
C VAL A 10 -8.31 8.45 -0.75
N ASP A 11 -7.76 9.66 -0.65
CA ASP A 11 -6.45 9.90 -1.23
C ASP A 11 -5.34 9.62 -0.19
N THR A 12 -4.10 9.73 -0.64
CA THR A 12 -2.93 9.40 0.17
C THR A 12 -2.90 10.17 1.48
N ASN A 13 -3.20 11.47 1.47
CA ASN A 13 -3.07 12.29 2.67
C ASN A 13 -4.06 11.91 3.77
N VAL A 14 -5.24 11.42 3.39
CA VAL A 14 -6.20 10.95 4.40
C VAL A 14 -5.59 9.79 5.19
N LEU A 15 -4.94 8.86 4.51
CA LEU A 15 -4.28 7.72 5.16
C LEU A 15 -3.07 8.18 5.98
N VAL A 16 -2.26 9.07 5.43
CA VAL A 16 -1.08 9.59 6.13
C VAL A 16 -1.49 10.29 7.41
N ARG A 17 -2.51 11.15 7.37
CA ARG A 17 -2.95 11.89 8.55
C ARG A 17 -3.55 10.99 9.62
N GLY A 18 -4.13 9.88 9.22
CA GLY A 18 -4.64 8.89 10.17
C GLY A 18 -3.55 8.13 10.91
N VAL A 19 -2.37 8.02 10.33
CA VAL A 19 -1.23 7.31 10.92
C VAL A 19 -0.25 8.28 11.58
N VAL A 20 0.19 9.31 10.83
CA VAL A 20 1.08 10.35 11.34
C VAL A 20 0.19 11.49 11.83
N ARG A 21 0.10 11.64 13.12
CA ARG A 21 -0.86 12.54 13.73
C ARG A 21 -0.20 13.88 14.12
N ASP A 22 0.61 14.40 13.22
CA ASP A 22 1.33 15.65 13.42
C ASP A 22 0.46 16.89 13.18
N ASP A 23 -0.73 16.72 12.60
CA ASP A 23 -1.74 17.77 12.44
C ASP A 23 -3.03 17.28 13.08
N PRO A 24 -3.32 17.69 14.34
CA PRO A 24 -4.48 17.14 15.06
C PRO A 24 -5.81 17.37 14.37
N ALA A 25 -6.02 18.53 13.74
CA ALA A 25 -7.27 18.83 13.05
C ALA A 25 -7.48 17.92 11.84
N GLN A 26 -6.43 17.71 11.05
CA GLN A 26 -6.51 16.84 9.89
C GLN A 26 -6.63 15.36 10.31
N ALA A 27 -5.93 14.96 11.36
CA ALA A 27 -6.04 13.61 11.90
C ALA A 27 -7.47 13.31 12.34
N GLU A 28 -8.11 14.25 13.03
CA GLU A 28 -9.49 14.09 13.46
C GLU A 28 -10.46 14.03 12.28
N ALA A 29 -10.24 14.86 11.26
CA ALA A 29 -11.06 14.85 10.06
C ALA A 29 -10.96 13.51 9.35
N ALA A 30 -9.74 12.96 9.22
CA ALA A 30 -9.52 11.64 8.65
C ALA A 30 -10.22 10.55 9.46
N ASP A 31 -10.09 10.60 10.79
CA ASP A 31 -10.74 9.63 11.67
C ASP A 31 -12.25 9.63 11.49
N ARG A 32 -12.86 10.80 11.36
CA ARG A 32 -14.33 10.90 11.18
C ARG A 32 -14.76 10.20 9.90
N VAL A 33 -14.04 10.42 8.80
CA VAL A 33 -14.36 9.77 7.51
C VAL A 33 -14.23 8.26 7.65
N LEU A 34 -13.13 7.81 8.24
CA LEU A 34 -12.85 6.36 8.36
C LEU A 34 -13.85 5.66 9.28
N ARG A 35 -14.39 6.36 10.29
CA ARG A 35 -15.40 5.78 11.17
C ARG A 35 -16.79 5.72 10.55
N LYS A 36 -17.14 6.69 9.72
CA LYS A 36 -18.52 6.85 9.24
C LYS A 36 -18.81 6.16 7.92
N ALA A 37 -17.79 5.91 7.13
CA ALA A 37 -17.97 5.32 5.79
C ALA A 37 -18.35 3.85 5.88
N SER A 38 -19.26 3.42 5.00
CA SER A 38 -19.60 2.02 4.83
C SER A 38 -18.65 1.30 3.88
N VAL A 39 -18.05 2.07 2.96
CA VAL A 39 -17.01 1.59 2.04
C VAL A 39 -15.92 2.64 1.99
N ILE A 40 -14.69 2.20 2.19
CA ILE A 40 -13.49 3.02 2.06
C ILE A 40 -12.64 2.36 0.98
N ALA A 41 -12.74 2.87 -0.24
CA ALA A 41 -11.95 2.34 -1.34
C ALA A 41 -10.53 2.90 -1.26
N VAL A 42 -9.54 2.00 -1.25
CA VAL A 42 -8.12 2.35 -1.23
C VAL A 42 -7.49 1.76 -2.48
N THR A 43 -7.11 2.61 -3.41
CA THR A 43 -6.51 2.15 -4.67
C THR A 43 -5.04 1.83 -4.50
N MET A 44 -4.49 1.01 -5.39
CA MET A 44 -3.07 0.65 -5.32
C MET A 44 -2.14 1.86 -5.52
N PRO A 45 -2.41 2.79 -6.44
CA PRO A 45 -1.60 4.01 -6.52
C PRO A 45 -1.55 4.77 -5.20
N THR A 46 -2.69 4.90 -4.52
CA THR A 46 -2.75 5.57 -3.21
C THR A 46 -1.91 4.83 -2.18
N LEU A 47 -2.02 3.51 -2.13
CA LEU A 47 -1.30 2.73 -1.13
C LEU A 47 0.22 2.73 -1.38
N CYS A 48 0.63 2.66 -2.64
CA CYS A 48 2.05 2.77 -2.99
C CYS A 48 2.62 4.13 -2.58
N GLU A 49 1.88 5.20 -2.84
CA GLU A 49 2.29 6.55 -2.43
C GLU A 49 2.32 6.69 -0.91
N PHE A 50 1.34 6.12 -0.22
CA PHE A 50 1.28 6.09 1.24
C PHE A 50 2.55 5.47 1.83
N VAL A 51 2.96 4.31 1.32
CA VAL A 51 4.19 3.65 1.76
C VAL A 51 5.41 4.53 1.49
N TRP A 52 5.47 5.11 0.29
CA TRP A 52 6.58 5.99 -0.08
C TRP A 52 6.70 7.19 0.87
N VAL A 53 5.57 7.82 1.20
CA VAL A 53 5.55 8.98 2.11
C VAL A 53 6.00 8.56 3.51
N LEU A 54 5.47 7.48 4.05
CA LEU A 54 5.84 7.01 5.39
C LEU A 54 7.34 6.73 5.47
N ARG A 55 7.91 6.11 4.45
CA ARG A 55 9.33 5.78 4.47
C ARG A 55 10.24 6.97 4.16
N SER A 56 9.90 7.75 3.15
CA SER A 56 10.79 8.81 2.64
C SER A 56 10.67 10.10 3.43
N VAL A 57 9.46 10.45 3.86
CA VAL A 57 9.22 11.70 4.58
C VAL A 57 9.31 11.51 6.09
N TYR A 58 8.73 10.44 6.61
CA TYR A 58 8.62 10.23 8.05
C TYR A 58 9.59 9.18 8.61
N GLY A 59 10.37 8.53 7.76
CA GLY A 59 11.41 7.61 8.21
C GLY A 59 10.89 6.30 8.83
N PHE A 60 9.69 5.88 8.48
CA PHE A 60 9.14 4.62 8.99
C PHE A 60 10.00 3.43 8.54
N THR A 61 10.21 2.48 9.44
CA THR A 61 10.84 1.22 9.08
C THR A 61 9.87 0.34 8.28
N ALA A 62 10.39 -0.70 7.64
CA ALA A 62 9.53 -1.68 6.94
C ALA A 62 8.51 -2.29 7.91
N GLY A 63 8.92 -2.58 9.15
CA GLY A 63 8.01 -3.11 10.17
C GLY A 63 6.91 -2.13 10.54
N ASP A 64 7.25 -0.84 10.69
CA ASP A 64 6.27 0.20 10.98
C ASP A 64 5.23 0.32 9.87
N VAL A 65 5.69 0.30 8.61
CA VAL A 65 4.80 0.37 7.45
C VAL A 65 3.89 -0.84 7.40
N SER A 66 4.45 -2.03 7.59
CA SER A 66 3.66 -3.28 7.61
C SER A 66 2.58 -3.22 8.67
N GLY A 67 2.92 -2.73 9.87
CA GLY A 67 1.95 -2.57 10.95
C GLY A 67 0.83 -1.59 10.57
N ALA A 68 1.17 -0.47 9.93
CA ALA A 68 0.19 0.52 9.50
C ALA A 68 -0.77 -0.07 8.44
N ILE A 69 -0.23 -0.82 7.48
CA ILE A 69 -1.04 -1.46 6.44
C ILE A 69 -1.95 -2.52 7.05
N LEU A 70 -1.44 -3.36 7.95
CA LEU A 70 -2.25 -4.38 8.59
C LEU A 70 -3.39 -3.76 9.41
N ALA A 71 -3.12 -2.65 10.09
CA ALA A 71 -4.17 -1.92 10.82
C ALA A 71 -5.24 -1.40 9.86
N LEU A 72 -4.84 -0.88 8.71
CA LEU A 72 -5.78 -0.41 7.69
C LEU A 72 -6.65 -1.57 7.18
N LEU A 73 -6.04 -2.71 6.89
CA LEU A 73 -6.75 -3.89 6.39
C LEU A 73 -7.72 -4.48 7.42
N ALA A 74 -7.52 -4.19 8.70
CA ALA A 74 -8.39 -4.64 9.77
C ALA A 74 -9.69 -3.81 9.87
N VAL A 75 -9.75 -2.66 9.22
CA VAL A 75 -10.97 -1.84 9.20
C VAL A 75 -11.98 -2.49 8.26
N PRO A 76 -13.18 -2.90 8.76
CA PRO A 76 -14.11 -3.67 7.94
C PRO A 76 -14.57 -2.99 6.66
N ALA A 77 -14.69 -1.65 6.68
CA ALA A 77 -15.15 -0.89 5.53
C ALA A 77 -14.11 -0.74 4.43
N VAL A 78 -12.84 -1.04 4.70
CA VAL A 78 -11.76 -0.87 3.73
C VAL A 78 -11.83 -1.95 2.67
N LEU A 79 -11.92 -1.52 1.42
CA LEU A 79 -11.86 -2.39 0.25
C LEU A 79 -10.60 -2.05 -0.54
N VAL A 80 -9.80 -3.07 -0.79
CA VAL A 80 -8.50 -2.94 -1.45
C VAL A 80 -8.21 -4.24 -2.20
N ASN A 81 -7.34 -4.19 -3.17
CA ASN A 81 -6.84 -5.41 -3.82
C ASN A 81 -5.87 -6.12 -2.86
N ARG A 82 -6.40 -7.01 -2.03
CA ARG A 82 -5.61 -7.67 -0.99
C ARG A 82 -4.45 -8.50 -1.54
N ALA A 83 -4.64 -9.15 -2.66
CA ALA A 83 -3.57 -9.94 -3.26
C ALA A 83 -2.38 -9.07 -3.69
N ALA A 84 -2.67 -7.88 -4.25
CA ALA A 84 -1.62 -6.92 -4.60
C ALA A 84 -0.92 -6.38 -3.36
N VAL A 85 -1.68 -6.09 -2.30
CA VAL A 85 -1.11 -5.63 -1.02
C VAL A 85 -0.18 -6.70 -0.43
N GLU A 86 -0.60 -7.95 -0.45
CA GLU A 86 0.23 -9.05 0.06
C GLU A 86 1.52 -9.19 -0.72
N ALA A 87 1.45 -9.05 -2.05
CA ALA A 87 2.65 -9.08 -2.88
C ALA A 87 3.61 -7.93 -2.56
N GLY A 88 3.06 -6.74 -2.35
CA GLY A 88 3.84 -5.57 -1.95
C GLY A 88 4.48 -5.75 -0.58
N LEU A 89 3.72 -6.26 0.39
CA LEU A 89 4.24 -6.51 1.74
C LEU A 89 5.34 -7.58 1.74
N ALA A 90 5.18 -8.64 0.94
CA ALA A 90 6.20 -9.68 0.86
C ALA A 90 7.54 -9.10 0.39
N LEU A 91 7.50 -8.24 -0.62
CA LEU A 91 8.72 -7.63 -1.13
C LEU A 91 9.32 -6.64 -0.13
N LEU A 92 8.47 -5.84 0.51
CA LEU A 92 8.89 -4.90 1.54
C LEU A 92 9.58 -5.62 2.71
N GLN A 93 9.00 -6.70 3.19
CA GLN A 93 9.54 -7.49 4.29
C GLN A 93 10.85 -8.18 3.92
N ALA A 94 11.02 -8.50 2.64
CA ALA A 94 12.28 -9.07 2.14
C ALA A 94 13.38 -8.02 1.96
N GLY A 95 13.08 -6.75 2.21
CA GLY A 95 14.03 -5.65 2.09
C GLY A 95 13.92 -4.85 0.80
N GLY A 96 12.89 -5.09 0.01
CA GLY A 96 12.64 -4.39 -1.25
C GLY A 96 11.61 -3.27 -1.13
N ASP A 97 11.08 -2.88 -2.27
CA ASP A 97 10.13 -1.80 -2.39
C ASP A 97 8.71 -2.37 -2.53
N PHE A 98 7.80 -1.88 -1.69
CA PHE A 98 6.39 -2.27 -1.73
C PHE A 98 5.80 -2.11 -3.14
N ALA A 99 6.07 -0.98 -3.80
CA ALA A 99 5.52 -0.70 -5.12
C ALA A 99 5.97 -1.74 -6.16
N ASP A 100 7.21 -2.20 -6.11
CA ASP A 100 7.70 -3.21 -7.05
C ASP A 100 6.94 -4.53 -6.90
N GLY A 101 6.61 -4.92 -5.68
CA GLY A 101 5.80 -6.12 -5.45
C GLY A 101 4.39 -5.97 -6.02
N VAL A 102 3.77 -4.81 -5.83
CA VAL A 102 2.45 -4.50 -6.37
C VAL A 102 2.48 -4.51 -7.91
N ILE A 103 3.47 -3.84 -8.50
CA ILE A 103 3.62 -3.73 -9.95
C ILE A 103 3.76 -5.11 -10.58
N ALA A 104 4.64 -5.94 -10.04
CA ALA A 104 4.86 -7.29 -10.56
C ALA A 104 3.59 -8.13 -10.47
N HIS A 105 2.85 -8.00 -9.37
CA HIS A 105 1.60 -8.74 -9.19
C HIS A 105 0.53 -8.29 -10.18
N GLU A 106 0.30 -6.98 -10.30
CA GLU A 106 -0.69 -6.45 -11.23
C GLU A 106 -0.31 -6.72 -12.68
N GLY A 107 0.99 -6.68 -12.98
CA GLY A 107 1.48 -7.02 -14.30
C GLY A 107 1.12 -8.44 -14.71
N ARG A 108 1.21 -9.39 -13.80
CA ARG A 108 0.79 -10.78 -14.08
C ARG A 108 -0.70 -10.89 -14.37
N TRP A 109 -1.52 -10.13 -13.65
CA TRP A 109 -2.96 -10.08 -13.92
C TRP A 109 -3.27 -9.56 -15.32
N LEU A 110 -2.43 -8.67 -15.84
CA LEU A 110 -2.56 -8.13 -17.19
C LEU A 110 -1.97 -9.06 -18.27
N GLY A 111 -1.29 -10.13 -17.87
CA GLY A 111 -0.68 -11.07 -18.79
C GLY A 111 0.83 -10.96 -18.93
N GLY A 112 1.48 -10.08 -18.17
CA GLY A 112 2.94 -9.95 -18.17
C GLY A 112 3.58 -10.97 -17.25
N GLU A 113 4.31 -11.92 -17.80
CA GLU A 113 4.88 -13.01 -17.02
C GLU A 113 6.22 -12.67 -16.39
N THR A 114 6.97 -11.74 -17.00
CA THR A 114 8.31 -11.40 -16.56
C THR A 114 8.37 -9.93 -16.14
N PHE A 115 8.82 -9.68 -14.92
CA PHE A 115 9.08 -8.32 -14.44
C PHE A 115 10.43 -7.86 -14.99
N VAL A 116 10.45 -6.78 -15.75
CA VAL A 116 11.65 -6.25 -16.39
C VAL A 116 12.05 -4.95 -15.71
N SER A 117 13.32 -4.86 -15.28
CA SER A 117 13.76 -3.69 -14.52
C SER A 117 15.26 -3.47 -14.67
N PHE A 118 15.69 -2.25 -14.46
CA PHE A 118 17.12 -1.92 -14.28
C PHE A 118 17.54 -2.03 -12.81
N ASP A 119 16.59 -2.25 -11.89
CA ASP A 119 16.87 -2.36 -10.46
C ASP A 119 17.27 -3.78 -10.10
N ARG A 120 18.57 -3.98 -9.85
CA ARG A 120 19.12 -5.29 -9.51
C ARG A 120 18.48 -5.88 -8.26
N LYS A 121 18.26 -5.06 -7.23
CA LYS A 121 17.69 -5.53 -5.97
C LYS A 121 16.27 -6.04 -6.17
N ALA A 122 15.45 -5.30 -6.91
CA ALA A 122 14.08 -5.71 -7.20
C ALA A 122 14.05 -7.07 -7.93
N VAL A 123 14.92 -7.23 -8.93
CA VAL A 123 15.01 -8.49 -9.71
C VAL A 123 15.41 -9.66 -8.81
N ILE A 124 16.43 -9.47 -7.97
CA ILE A 124 16.88 -10.51 -7.05
C ILE A 124 15.77 -10.93 -6.10
N LEU A 125 15.09 -9.96 -5.48
CA LEU A 125 14.06 -10.25 -4.50
C LEU A 125 12.83 -10.89 -5.12
N LEU A 126 12.39 -10.43 -6.30
CA LEU A 126 11.25 -11.03 -6.98
C LEU A 126 11.54 -12.44 -7.43
N THR A 127 12.76 -12.70 -7.89
CA THR A 127 13.18 -14.06 -8.25
C THR A 127 13.17 -14.98 -7.03
N ALA A 128 13.66 -14.48 -5.89
CA ALA A 128 13.65 -15.24 -4.64
C ALA A 128 12.24 -15.56 -4.15
N GLU A 129 11.26 -14.70 -4.47
CA GLU A 129 9.85 -14.92 -4.13
C GLU A 129 9.14 -15.86 -5.12
N GLY A 130 9.86 -16.40 -6.08
CA GLY A 130 9.32 -17.35 -7.06
C GLY A 130 8.80 -16.73 -8.34
N GLY A 131 8.99 -15.42 -8.53
CA GLY A 131 8.58 -14.75 -9.75
C GLY A 131 9.65 -14.84 -10.84
N GLU A 132 9.26 -14.50 -12.06
CA GLU A 132 10.20 -14.33 -13.16
C GLU A 132 10.57 -12.86 -13.28
N ALA A 133 11.86 -12.57 -13.34
CA ALA A 133 12.35 -11.21 -13.47
C ALA A 133 13.60 -11.16 -14.33
N LEU A 134 13.74 -10.06 -15.07
CA LEU A 134 14.85 -9.82 -15.97
C LEU A 134 15.51 -8.48 -15.66
N LEU A 135 16.80 -8.51 -15.38
CA LEU A 135 17.59 -7.31 -15.17
C LEU A 135 18.10 -6.79 -16.50
N LEU A 136 17.78 -5.54 -16.80
CA LEU A 136 18.36 -4.86 -17.96
C LEU A 136 19.64 -4.13 -17.55
N SER A 137 20.54 -4.03 -18.48
CA SER A 137 21.80 -3.30 -18.27
C SER A 137 22.00 -2.17 -19.26
#